data_51435dc9ff9ae73627b7ffe8236abbee
#
_entry.id   51435dc9ff9ae73627b7ffe8236abbee
#
_cell.length_a   1.000
_cell.length_b   1.000
_cell.length_c   1.000
_cell.angle_alpha   90.00
_cell.angle_beta   90.00
_cell.angle_gamma   90.00
#
_symmetry.space_group_name_H-M   'P 1'
#
loop_
_entity.id
_entity.type
_entity.pdbx_description
1 polymer ?
#
loop_
_entity_poly.entity_id
_entity_poly.type
_entity_poly.pdbx_seq_one_letter_code
_entity_poly.pdbx_strand_id
1 'polypeptide(L)'
;VFRRRMNENGRTENRLFVTQNKTLYETLRGYSDIEINNAERYVSDRFRRGLLSLTECRRRALLVRTAAGRMAEFSLILGIVILIIAGVAGGTEMATLKISLGIFAVAAYKIVPSVNRIVNSWVEYKRNAFAAEKIAETLVDAPPVRFAEHAAGRLPFEREIAVEDVTFRYEPGGKAVLEHFSLIVRKGERIGIRGYSGAGKTTLFNLLCGFFPPESGEIRVDGTPLSPANIRPWQHNLAYVSQDVFLPDMTLAENIAFGLRRDRIDPQRLEQAIRAASLTELIASLPQGVDTVTGEGGCRLSGGQRQRIGIARALYKQASVLLFDEATSSLDSRTEREIVEAVEELSERH
;
A
#
# COMPACT_ATOMS: atom_id res chain seq x y z
N VAL A 1 13.21 31.58 15.05
CA VAL A 1 12.34 30.92 16.07
C VAL A 1 11.01 30.48 15.43
N PHE A 2 10.27 31.34 14.75
CA PHE A 2 8.96 31.09 14.17
C PHE A 2 8.97 29.97 13.09
N ARG A 3 9.93 29.99 12.19
CA ARG A 3 10.13 29.00 11.11
C ARG A 3 10.36 27.58 11.65
N ARG A 4 11.15 27.44 12.70
CA ARG A 4 11.46 26.15 13.32
C ARG A 4 10.22 25.53 13.99
N ARG A 5 9.48 26.34 14.74
CA ARG A 5 8.22 25.90 15.39
C ARG A 5 7.15 25.45 14.39
N MET A 6 7.04 26.09 13.22
CA MET A 6 6.08 25.70 12.19
C MET A 6 6.41 24.34 11.55
N ASN A 7 7.69 24.09 11.25
CA ASN A 7 8.11 22.77 10.72
C ASN A 7 7.92 21.66 11.77
N GLU A 8 8.21 21.92 13.03
CA GLU A 8 7.99 20.98 14.13
C GLU A 8 6.50 20.68 14.33
N ASN A 9 5.63 21.68 14.23
CA ASN A 9 4.19 21.50 14.32
C ASN A 9 3.65 20.67 13.15
N GLY A 10 4.10 20.89 11.90
CA GLY A 10 3.67 20.10 10.75
C GLY A 10 4.07 18.63 10.86
N ARG A 11 5.29 18.35 11.30
CA ARG A 11 5.75 16.97 11.56
C ARG A 11 4.95 16.30 12.69
N THR A 12 4.65 17.05 13.75
CA THR A 12 3.86 16.54 14.88
C THR A 12 2.42 16.27 14.46
N GLU A 13 1.78 17.19 13.72
CA GLU A 13 0.43 17.00 13.18
C GLU A 13 0.34 15.75 12.31
N ASN A 14 1.29 15.56 11.40
CA ASN A 14 1.30 14.39 10.52
C ASN A 14 1.49 13.09 11.31
N ARG A 15 2.40 13.05 12.29
CA ARG A 15 2.59 11.89 13.17
C ARG A 15 1.30 11.55 13.93
N LEU A 16 0.65 12.54 14.53
CA LEU A 16 -0.60 12.36 15.25
C LEU A 16 -1.72 11.87 14.33
N PHE A 17 -1.81 12.43 13.11
CA PHE A 17 -2.80 12.01 12.11
C PHE A 17 -2.60 10.55 11.68
N VAL A 18 -1.36 10.15 11.36
CA VAL A 18 -1.03 8.76 11.01
C VAL A 18 -1.35 7.81 12.17
N THR A 19 -0.97 8.19 13.40
CA THR A 19 -1.27 7.38 14.61
C THR A 19 -2.77 7.23 14.82
N GLN A 20 -3.53 8.31 14.59
CA GLN A 20 -4.98 8.32 14.74
C GLN A 20 -5.67 7.42 13.71
N ASN A 21 -5.26 7.51 12.44
CA ASN A 21 -5.77 6.63 11.38
C ASN A 21 -5.42 5.16 11.65
N LYS A 22 -4.20 4.89 12.11
CA LYS A 22 -3.79 3.54 12.53
C LYS A 22 -4.69 3.02 13.63
N THR A 23 -4.94 3.82 14.68
CA THR A 23 -5.84 3.41 15.77
C THR A 23 -7.25 3.13 15.28
N LEU A 24 -7.79 3.96 14.37
CA LEU A 24 -9.10 3.74 13.76
C LEU A 24 -9.14 2.43 12.98
N TYR A 25 -8.15 2.20 12.12
CA TYR A 25 -8.06 0.99 11.32
C TYR A 25 -7.93 -0.28 12.19
N GLU A 26 -7.06 -0.25 13.21
CA GLU A 26 -6.90 -1.34 14.18
C GLU A 26 -8.21 -1.63 14.92
N THR A 27 -8.94 -0.58 15.32
CA THR A 27 -10.23 -0.70 16.01
C THR A 27 -11.29 -1.38 15.12
N LEU A 28 -11.40 -0.94 13.87
CA LEU A 28 -12.38 -1.51 12.94
C LEU A 28 -12.04 -2.97 12.61
N ARG A 29 -10.77 -3.28 12.42
CA ARG A 29 -10.31 -4.64 12.12
C ARG A 29 -10.43 -5.58 13.31
N GLY A 30 -10.21 -5.07 14.52
CA GLY A 30 -10.29 -5.84 15.76
C GLY A 30 -11.65 -5.76 16.45
N TYR A 31 -12.73 -5.40 15.74
CA TYR A 31 -14.05 -5.19 16.35
C TYR A 31 -14.53 -6.39 17.19
N SER A 32 -14.42 -7.60 16.67
CA SER A 32 -14.85 -8.82 17.37
C SER A 32 -14.10 -9.04 18.69
N ASP A 33 -12.79 -8.77 18.69
CA ASP A 33 -11.97 -8.91 19.91
C ASP A 33 -12.30 -7.83 20.93
N ILE A 34 -12.59 -6.61 20.45
CA ILE A 34 -12.97 -5.49 21.32
C ILE A 34 -14.32 -5.79 22.00
N GLU A 35 -15.31 -6.27 21.24
CA GLU A 35 -16.64 -6.61 21.72
C GLU A 35 -16.60 -7.74 22.75
N ILE A 36 -15.94 -8.87 22.42
CA ILE A 36 -15.85 -10.03 23.35
C ILE A 36 -15.13 -9.67 24.65
N ASN A 37 -14.12 -8.80 24.58
CA ASN A 37 -13.36 -8.40 25.77
C ASN A 37 -13.96 -7.19 26.51
N ASN A 38 -15.10 -6.66 26.06
CA ASN A 38 -15.74 -5.44 26.60
C ASN A 38 -14.76 -4.28 26.69
N ALA A 39 -13.92 -4.11 25.64
CA ALA A 39 -12.82 -3.16 25.61
C ALA A 39 -13.17 -1.82 24.91
N GLU A 40 -14.46 -1.58 24.57
CA GLU A 40 -14.94 -0.42 23.80
C GLU A 40 -14.57 0.89 24.49
N ARG A 41 -14.73 0.93 25.81
CA ARG A 41 -14.39 2.12 26.61
C ARG A 41 -12.90 2.45 26.53
N TYR A 42 -12.04 1.43 26.63
CA TYR A 42 -10.59 1.61 26.53
C TYR A 42 -10.19 2.14 25.16
N VAL A 43 -10.72 1.54 24.11
CA VAL A 43 -10.42 1.91 22.72
C VAL A 43 -10.96 3.30 22.39
N SER A 44 -12.21 3.61 22.80
CA SER A 44 -12.82 4.92 22.66
C SER A 44 -12.02 6.01 23.38
N ASP A 45 -11.59 5.77 24.61
CA ASP A 45 -10.77 6.72 25.37
C ASP A 45 -9.37 6.91 24.74
N ARG A 46 -8.77 5.85 24.18
CA ARG A 46 -7.52 5.93 23.43
C ARG A 46 -7.69 6.79 22.19
N PHE A 47 -8.75 6.54 21.40
CA PHE A 47 -9.08 7.32 20.20
C PHE A 47 -9.34 8.78 20.54
N ARG A 48 -10.15 9.06 21.56
CA ARG A 48 -10.48 10.41 22.02
C ARG A 48 -9.23 11.19 22.44
N ARG A 49 -8.33 10.59 23.20
CA ARG A 49 -7.06 11.24 23.60
C ARG A 49 -6.20 11.62 22.40
N GLY A 50 -6.07 10.72 21.43
CA GLY A 50 -5.35 11.00 20.20
C GLY A 50 -6.00 12.12 19.38
N LEU A 51 -7.33 12.12 19.27
CA LEU A 51 -8.09 13.17 18.59
C LEU A 51 -7.94 14.54 19.27
N LEU A 52 -7.99 14.60 20.60
CA LEU A 52 -7.76 15.83 21.37
C LEU A 52 -6.35 16.38 21.14
N SER A 53 -5.32 15.51 21.12
CA SER A 53 -3.94 15.92 20.84
C SER A 53 -3.78 16.48 19.43
N LEU A 54 -4.41 15.84 18.44
CA LEU A 54 -4.42 16.31 17.04
C LEU A 54 -5.14 17.66 16.92
N THR A 55 -6.31 17.78 17.54
CA THR A 55 -7.11 19.02 17.52
C THR A 55 -6.36 20.17 18.19
N GLU A 56 -5.69 19.94 19.31
CA GLU A 56 -4.90 20.96 19.96
C GLU A 56 -3.69 21.40 19.11
N CYS A 57 -3.03 20.46 18.42
CA CYS A 57 -1.97 20.79 17.46
C CYS A 57 -2.50 21.68 16.34
N ARG A 58 -3.66 21.34 15.76
CA ARG A 58 -4.34 22.13 14.72
C ARG A 58 -4.79 23.49 15.20
N ARG A 59 -5.34 23.56 16.43
CA ARG A 59 -5.75 24.81 17.05
C ARG A 59 -4.58 25.78 17.17
N ARG A 60 -3.43 25.30 17.65
CA ARG A 60 -2.19 26.12 17.76
C ARG A 60 -1.73 26.62 16.38
N ALA A 61 -1.73 25.76 15.38
CA ALA A 61 -1.37 26.15 14.02
C ALA A 61 -2.34 27.20 13.45
N LEU A 62 -3.65 27.07 13.71
CA LEU A 62 -4.67 28.03 13.31
C LEU A 62 -4.48 29.39 13.99
N LEU A 63 -4.23 29.41 15.30
CA LEU A 63 -3.98 30.65 16.05
C LEU A 63 -2.78 31.43 15.48
N VAL A 64 -1.68 30.71 15.16
CA VAL A 64 -0.51 31.33 14.55
C VAL A 64 -0.84 31.92 13.19
N ARG A 65 -1.62 31.22 12.37
CA ARG A 65 -2.07 31.68 11.04
C ARG A 65 -2.97 32.90 11.13
N THR A 66 -3.97 32.91 12.01
CA THR A 66 -4.90 34.02 12.17
C THR A 66 -4.22 35.23 12.80
N ALA A 67 -3.27 35.03 13.75
CA ALA A 67 -2.52 36.13 14.35
C ALA A 67 -1.73 36.94 13.31
N ALA A 68 -1.12 36.29 12.33
CA ALA A 68 -0.37 37.00 11.28
C ALA A 68 -1.27 37.95 10.48
N GLY A 69 -2.47 37.52 10.11
CA GLY A 69 -3.45 38.39 9.43
C GLY A 69 -3.92 39.56 10.29
N ARG A 70 -4.21 39.32 11.58
CA ARG A 70 -4.61 40.36 12.52
C ARG A 70 -3.51 41.38 12.78
N MET A 71 -2.25 40.97 12.84
CA MET A 71 -1.12 41.89 12.95
C MET A 71 -1.01 42.81 11.73
N ALA A 72 -1.26 42.31 10.53
CA ALA A 72 -1.26 43.14 9.32
C ALA A 72 -2.40 44.19 9.37
N GLU A 73 -3.60 43.82 9.79
CA GLU A 73 -4.73 44.77 9.99
C GLU A 73 -4.40 45.83 11.04
N PHE A 74 -3.82 45.39 12.18
CA PHE A 74 -3.42 46.31 13.24
C PHE A 74 -2.34 47.30 12.77
N SER A 75 -1.33 46.82 12.04
CA SER A 75 -0.28 47.67 11.47
C SER A 75 -0.83 48.72 10.51
N LEU A 76 -1.87 48.39 9.78
CA LEU A 76 -2.55 49.32 8.88
C LEU A 76 -3.27 50.40 9.64
N ILE A 77 -4.05 50.07 10.69
CA ILE A 77 -4.73 51.04 11.54
C ILE A 77 -3.70 51.98 12.20
N LEU A 78 -2.61 51.43 12.70
CA LEU A 78 -1.52 52.21 13.28
C LEU A 78 -0.90 53.16 12.24
N GLY A 79 -0.70 52.73 11.00
CA GLY A 79 -0.22 53.54 9.91
C GLY A 79 -1.13 54.72 9.61
N ILE A 80 -2.45 54.53 9.60
CA ILE A 80 -3.44 55.60 9.43
C ILE A 80 -3.34 56.64 10.56
N VAL A 81 -3.28 56.17 11.79
CA VAL A 81 -3.18 57.03 12.99
C VAL A 81 -1.89 57.87 12.94
N ILE A 82 -0.76 57.26 12.60
CA ILE A 82 0.54 57.96 12.46
C ILE A 82 0.43 59.00 11.35
N LEU A 83 -0.16 58.71 10.20
CA LEU A 83 -0.34 59.61 9.07
C LEU A 83 -1.18 60.83 9.44
N ILE A 84 -2.24 60.62 10.20
CA ILE A 84 -3.13 61.71 10.72
C ILE A 84 -2.33 62.60 11.69
N ILE A 85 -1.63 62.00 12.66
CA ILE A 85 -0.89 62.76 13.67
C ILE A 85 0.22 63.56 12.98
N ALA A 86 0.98 62.97 12.07
CA ALA A 86 2.08 63.63 11.35
C ALA A 86 1.54 64.78 10.46
N GLY A 87 0.41 64.56 9.78
CA GLY A 87 -0.22 65.58 8.94
C GLY A 87 -0.70 66.80 9.74
N VAL A 88 -1.34 66.57 10.89
CA VAL A 88 -1.78 67.63 11.78
C VAL A 88 -0.61 68.37 12.43
N ALA A 89 0.37 67.66 12.94
CA ALA A 89 1.56 68.24 13.57
C ALA A 89 2.43 69.01 12.57
N GLY A 90 2.50 68.56 11.31
CA GLY A 90 3.23 69.24 10.21
C GLY A 90 2.49 70.40 9.59
N GLY A 91 1.28 70.80 10.04
CA GLY A 91 0.48 71.87 9.48
C GLY A 91 0.02 71.61 8.03
N THR A 92 -0.14 70.35 7.64
CA THR A 92 -0.60 69.98 6.30
C THR A 92 -2.03 70.47 6.07
N GLU A 93 -2.29 71.08 4.90
CA GLU A 93 -3.60 71.53 4.52
C GLU A 93 -4.60 70.35 4.54
N MET A 94 -5.81 70.59 5.10
CA MET A 94 -6.83 69.59 5.29
C MET A 94 -7.24 68.84 3.99
N ALA A 95 -7.19 69.55 2.85
CA ALA A 95 -7.46 68.99 1.54
C ALA A 95 -6.42 67.93 1.15
N THR A 96 -5.13 68.26 1.31
CA THR A 96 -4.00 67.34 1.05
C THR A 96 -4.00 66.13 1.97
N LEU A 97 -4.35 66.33 3.24
CA LEU A 97 -4.48 65.23 4.21
C LEU A 97 -5.59 64.24 3.82
N LYS A 98 -6.77 64.73 3.39
CA LYS A 98 -7.86 63.89 2.91
C LYS A 98 -7.49 63.10 1.67
N ILE A 99 -6.77 63.69 0.72
CA ILE A 99 -6.30 62.99 -0.48
C ILE A 99 -5.29 61.88 -0.10
N SER A 100 -4.34 62.17 0.76
CA SER A 100 -3.32 61.21 1.23
C SER A 100 -3.96 60.03 1.97
N LEU A 101 -4.97 60.27 2.83
CA LEU A 101 -5.73 59.22 3.51
C LEU A 101 -6.52 58.38 2.52
N GLY A 102 -7.12 58.98 1.47
CA GLY A 102 -7.81 58.26 0.44
C GLY A 102 -6.91 57.34 -0.36
N ILE A 103 -5.74 57.80 -0.78
CA ILE A 103 -4.75 57.01 -1.48
C ILE A 103 -4.26 55.87 -0.59
N PHE A 104 -3.95 56.13 0.67
CA PHE A 104 -3.50 55.13 1.63
C PHE A 104 -4.58 54.07 1.85
N ALA A 105 -5.86 54.45 2.01
CA ALA A 105 -6.95 53.51 2.20
C ALA A 105 -7.12 52.57 0.99
N VAL A 106 -7.07 53.11 -0.24
CA VAL A 106 -7.16 52.31 -1.48
C VAL A 106 -5.94 51.37 -1.62
N ALA A 107 -4.74 51.88 -1.36
CA ALA A 107 -3.54 51.07 -1.38
C ALA A 107 -3.60 49.93 -0.36
N ALA A 108 -4.01 50.22 0.85
CA ALA A 108 -4.16 49.26 1.92
C ALA A 108 -5.21 48.18 1.60
N TYR A 109 -6.36 48.58 1.04
CA TYR A 109 -7.41 47.66 0.60
C TYR A 109 -6.88 46.62 -0.42
N LYS A 110 -5.96 47.01 -1.30
CA LYS A 110 -5.36 46.13 -2.29
C LYS A 110 -4.17 45.33 -1.73
N ILE A 111 -3.30 45.92 -0.92
CA ILE A 111 -2.06 45.33 -0.45
C ILE A 111 -2.31 44.29 0.64
N VAL A 112 -3.15 44.58 1.64
CA VAL A 112 -3.38 43.69 2.79
C VAL A 112 -3.87 42.30 2.38
N PRO A 113 -4.89 42.15 1.52
CA PRO A 113 -5.31 40.83 1.05
C PRO A 113 -4.21 40.08 0.30
N SER A 114 -3.38 40.79 -0.48
CA SER A 114 -2.28 40.22 -1.24
C SER A 114 -1.18 39.70 -0.32
N VAL A 115 -0.78 40.47 0.69
CA VAL A 115 0.18 40.04 1.71
C VAL A 115 -0.35 38.84 2.49
N ASN A 116 -1.61 38.88 2.93
CA ASN A 116 -2.25 37.77 3.63
C ASN A 116 -2.27 36.48 2.76
N ARG A 117 -2.54 36.61 1.46
CA ARG A 117 -2.52 35.48 0.53
C ARG A 117 -1.10 34.89 0.41
N ILE A 118 -0.07 35.72 0.28
CA ILE A 118 1.33 35.28 0.22
C ILE A 118 1.71 34.54 1.50
N VAL A 119 1.42 35.13 2.66
CA VAL A 119 1.71 34.52 3.97
C VAL A 119 1.00 33.18 4.12
N ASN A 120 -0.28 33.12 3.80
CA ASN A 120 -1.06 31.88 3.88
C ASN A 120 -0.51 30.80 2.93
N SER A 121 -0.19 31.15 1.67
CA SER A 121 0.41 30.22 0.71
C SER A 121 1.77 29.72 1.16
N TRP A 122 2.59 30.59 1.77
CA TRP A 122 3.88 30.22 2.32
C TRP A 122 3.74 29.23 3.51
N VAL A 123 2.78 29.48 4.40
CA VAL A 123 2.48 28.60 5.51
C VAL A 123 2.03 27.22 5.02
N GLU A 124 1.12 27.18 4.03
CA GLU A 124 0.62 25.95 3.43
C GLU A 124 1.74 25.16 2.73
N TYR A 125 2.56 25.85 1.93
CA TYR A 125 3.74 25.24 1.31
C TYR A 125 4.66 24.59 2.35
N LYS A 126 4.99 25.31 3.42
CA LYS A 126 5.85 24.77 4.49
C LYS A 126 5.24 23.60 5.23
N ARG A 127 3.93 23.60 5.44
CA ARG A 127 3.22 22.48 6.06
C ARG A 127 3.28 21.22 5.19
N ASN A 128 3.12 21.38 3.90
CA ASN A 128 3.08 20.27 2.94
C ASN A 128 4.47 19.84 2.43
N ALA A 129 5.50 20.66 2.60
CA ALA A 129 6.87 20.36 2.16
C ALA A 129 7.40 19.04 2.74
N PHE A 130 7.03 18.71 3.98
CA PHE A 130 7.41 17.44 4.60
C PHE A 130 6.83 16.23 3.85
N ALA A 131 5.59 16.33 3.35
CA ALA A 131 4.97 15.25 2.59
C ALA A 131 5.70 15.03 1.25
N ALA A 132 6.08 16.13 0.57
CA ALA A 132 6.87 16.07 -0.65
C ALA A 132 8.27 15.48 -0.42
N GLU A 133 8.94 15.87 0.66
CA GLU A 133 10.23 15.31 1.07
C GLU A 133 10.12 13.80 1.33
N LYS A 134 9.08 13.38 2.06
CA LYS A 134 8.86 11.96 2.36
C LYS A 134 8.54 11.12 1.13
N ILE A 135 7.75 11.68 0.19
CA ILE A 135 7.49 11.03 -1.10
C ILE A 135 8.80 10.91 -1.88
N ALA A 136 9.60 11.98 -1.94
CA ALA A 136 10.88 11.96 -2.65
C ALA A 136 11.85 10.92 -2.05
N GLU A 137 12.00 10.85 -0.73
CA GLU A 137 12.80 9.82 -0.05
C GLU A 137 12.31 8.42 -0.43
N THR A 138 11.00 8.18 -0.34
CA THR A 138 10.42 6.86 -0.65
C THR A 138 10.62 6.47 -2.13
N LEU A 139 10.58 7.46 -3.05
CA LEU A 139 10.80 7.22 -4.47
C LEU A 139 12.27 6.95 -4.81
N VAL A 140 13.22 7.50 -4.06
CA VAL A 140 14.66 7.22 -4.25
C VAL A 140 14.96 5.75 -3.90
N ASP A 141 14.36 5.25 -2.81
CA ASP A 141 14.56 3.87 -2.36
C ASP A 141 13.66 2.87 -3.10
N ALA A 142 12.62 3.37 -3.80
CA ALA A 142 11.74 2.51 -4.56
C ALA A 142 12.47 1.95 -5.79
N PRO A 143 12.44 0.62 -6.02
CA PRO A 143 12.93 0.07 -7.26
C PRO A 143 12.16 0.71 -8.43
N PRO A 144 12.83 0.99 -9.56
CA PRO A 144 12.18 1.60 -10.71
C PRO A 144 10.94 0.77 -11.08
N VAL A 145 9.76 1.41 -11.02
CA VAL A 145 8.51 0.78 -11.46
C VAL A 145 8.62 0.58 -12.95
N ARG A 146 9.12 -0.57 -13.35
CA ARG A 146 9.03 -1.03 -14.71
C ARG A 146 7.60 -1.53 -14.88
N PHE A 147 6.70 -0.68 -15.36
CA PHE A 147 5.49 -1.16 -15.99
C PHE A 147 5.97 -2.08 -17.12
N ALA A 148 5.83 -3.39 -16.92
CA ALA A 148 6.19 -4.33 -17.95
C ALA A 148 5.30 -4.00 -19.15
N GLU A 149 5.86 -3.38 -20.17
CA GLU A 149 5.28 -3.47 -21.49
C GLU A 149 5.08 -4.96 -21.75
N HIS A 150 3.94 -5.34 -22.29
CA HIS A 150 3.43 -6.71 -22.43
C HIS A 150 4.31 -7.68 -23.23
N ALA A 151 5.58 -7.39 -23.40
CA ALA A 151 6.52 -8.04 -24.30
C ALA A 151 7.63 -8.88 -23.64
N ALA A 152 7.67 -9.01 -22.32
CA ALA A 152 8.60 -9.95 -21.72
C ALA A 152 8.02 -11.36 -21.85
N GLY A 153 8.53 -12.14 -22.81
CA GLY A 153 8.26 -13.56 -22.95
C GLY A 153 8.53 -14.30 -21.62
N ARG A 154 8.15 -15.58 -21.54
CA ARG A 154 8.53 -16.45 -20.42
C ARG A 154 10.03 -16.73 -20.48
N LEU A 155 10.68 -16.81 -19.33
CA LEU A 155 12.04 -17.36 -19.23
C LEU A 155 11.96 -18.87 -19.60
N PRO A 156 12.78 -19.39 -20.51
CA PRO A 156 12.79 -20.82 -20.80
C PRO A 156 12.98 -21.64 -19.51
N PHE A 157 12.16 -22.65 -19.32
CA PHE A 157 12.26 -23.60 -18.22
C PHE A 157 12.01 -25.01 -18.74
N GLU A 158 13.08 -25.75 -18.95
CA GLU A 158 13.04 -27.07 -19.59
C GLU A 158 13.60 -28.18 -18.71
N ARG A 159 14.50 -27.85 -17.77
CA ARG A 159 15.23 -28.86 -16.98
C ARG A 159 15.02 -28.72 -15.48
N GLU A 160 15.54 -27.64 -14.88
CA GLU A 160 15.62 -27.54 -13.41
C GLU A 160 15.71 -26.11 -12.90
N ILE A 161 15.33 -25.96 -11.63
CA ILE A 161 15.63 -24.82 -10.79
C ILE A 161 16.67 -25.25 -9.79
N ALA A 162 17.81 -24.56 -9.74
CA ALA A 162 18.87 -24.80 -8.77
C ALA A 162 18.97 -23.63 -7.79
N VAL A 163 18.88 -23.94 -6.51
CA VAL A 163 19.20 -23.03 -5.40
C VAL A 163 20.56 -23.46 -4.90
N GLU A 164 21.59 -22.62 -4.99
CA GLU A 164 22.98 -22.98 -4.75
C GLU A 164 23.54 -22.15 -3.60
N ASP A 165 23.81 -22.79 -2.46
CA ASP A 165 24.45 -22.23 -1.28
C ASP A 165 23.86 -20.91 -0.80
N VAL A 166 22.52 -20.79 -0.84
CA VAL A 166 21.79 -19.56 -0.55
C VAL A 166 21.74 -19.28 0.94
N THR A 167 22.21 -18.08 1.31
CA THR A 167 22.01 -17.49 2.64
C THR A 167 21.12 -16.25 2.52
N PHE A 168 20.16 -16.11 3.45
CA PHE A 168 19.24 -14.97 3.45
C PHE A 168 18.89 -14.49 4.85
N ARG A 169 18.84 -13.15 5.03
CA ARG A 169 18.36 -12.43 6.21
C ARG A 169 17.40 -11.31 5.78
N TYR A 170 16.37 -11.05 6.58
CA TYR A 170 15.47 -9.90 6.33
C TYR A 170 16.11 -8.57 6.72
N GLU A 171 16.98 -8.56 7.73
CA GLU A 171 17.67 -7.37 8.22
C GLU A 171 19.19 -7.61 8.21
N PRO A 172 20.00 -6.62 7.78
CA PRO A 172 21.46 -6.70 7.85
C PRO A 172 21.92 -6.97 9.30
N GLY A 173 22.72 -8.03 9.49
CA GLY A 173 23.19 -8.44 10.82
C GLY A 173 22.17 -9.20 11.67
N GLY A 174 20.95 -9.40 11.18
CA GLY A 174 19.93 -10.25 11.81
C GLY A 174 20.25 -11.74 11.73
N LYS A 175 19.40 -12.57 12.37
CA LYS A 175 19.52 -14.02 12.28
C LYS A 175 19.27 -14.49 10.83
N ALA A 176 20.11 -15.37 10.31
CA ALA A 176 19.86 -16.01 9.02
C ALA A 176 18.58 -16.86 9.11
N VAL A 177 17.71 -16.70 8.12
CA VAL A 177 16.48 -17.49 7.97
C VAL A 177 16.77 -18.74 7.11
N LEU A 178 17.61 -18.56 6.10
CA LEU A 178 18.23 -19.66 5.34
C LEU A 178 19.74 -19.48 5.45
N GLU A 179 20.46 -20.57 5.66
CA GLU A 179 21.91 -20.59 5.82
C GLU A 179 22.49 -21.74 5.03
N HIS A 180 23.32 -21.42 4.03
CA HIS A 180 23.94 -22.39 3.13
C HIS A 180 22.96 -23.40 2.52
N PHE A 181 21.76 -22.93 2.15
CA PHE A 181 20.69 -23.79 1.67
C PHE A 181 20.85 -24.09 0.19
N SER A 182 20.78 -25.38 -0.15
CA SER A 182 20.85 -25.87 -1.53
C SER A 182 19.69 -26.80 -1.83
N LEU A 183 19.08 -26.64 -3.03
CA LEU A 183 17.98 -27.47 -3.48
C LEU A 183 17.95 -27.48 -5.01
N ILE A 184 17.71 -28.65 -5.59
CA ILE A 184 17.46 -28.79 -7.03
C ILE A 184 16.04 -29.31 -7.21
N VAL A 185 15.27 -28.63 -8.07
CA VAL A 185 13.90 -29.00 -8.45
C VAL A 185 13.87 -29.25 -9.95
N ARG A 186 13.64 -30.47 -10.38
CA ARG A 186 13.56 -30.79 -11.81
C ARG A 186 12.17 -30.52 -12.37
N LYS A 187 12.10 -30.24 -13.67
CA LYS A 187 10.82 -30.08 -14.34
C LYS A 187 9.95 -31.32 -14.16
N GLY A 188 8.66 -31.11 -13.79
CA GLY A 188 7.73 -32.18 -13.50
C GLY A 188 7.90 -32.82 -12.11
N GLU A 189 8.93 -32.42 -11.35
CA GLU A 189 9.14 -32.94 -9.99
C GLU A 189 8.19 -32.27 -8.98
N ARG A 190 7.76 -33.02 -7.99
CA ARG A 190 6.92 -32.56 -6.87
C ARG A 190 7.73 -32.65 -5.59
N ILE A 191 7.86 -31.53 -4.91
CA ILE A 191 8.63 -31.43 -3.67
C ILE A 191 7.76 -30.99 -2.53
N GLY A 192 7.67 -31.80 -1.49
CA GLY A 192 7.06 -31.44 -0.22
C GLY A 192 8.08 -30.80 0.71
N ILE A 193 7.86 -29.53 1.09
CA ILE A 193 8.72 -28.81 2.03
C ILE A 193 8.10 -28.88 3.42
N ARG A 194 8.75 -29.60 4.34
CA ARG A 194 8.29 -29.75 5.72
C ARG A 194 9.24 -29.06 6.70
N GLY A 195 8.69 -28.44 7.72
CA GLY A 195 9.45 -27.78 8.78
C GLY A 195 8.53 -27.06 9.77
N TYR A 196 9.07 -26.75 10.94
CA TYR A 196 8.35 -26.00 11.97
C TYR A 196 7.92 -24.62 11.46
N SER A 197 6.96 -23.98 12.18
CA SER A 197 6.63 -22.59 11.92
C SER A 197 7.89 -21.73 12.11
N GLY A 198 8.14 -20.79 11.19
CA GLY A 198 9.38 -19.98 11.19
C GLY A 198 10.64 -20.68 10.65
N ALA A 199 10.55 -21.91 10.12
CA ALA A 199 11.70 -22.61 9.52
C ALA A 199 12.16 -22.04 8.16
N GLY A 200 11.55 -20.96 7.66
CA GLY A 200 11.95 -20.32 6.40
C GLY A 200 11.24 -20.82 5.14
N LYS A 201 10.17 -21.64 5.25
CA LYS A 201 9.42 -22.16 4.08
C LYS A 201 8.90 -21.04 3.17
N THR A 202 8.15 -20.11 3.72
CA THR A 202 7.65 -18.93 2.98
C THR A 202 8.77 -18.03 2.47
N THR A 203 9.90 -17.96 3.20
CA THR A 203 11.10 -17.23 2.76
C THR A 203 11.71 -17.87 1.51
N LEU A 204 11.79 -19.20 1.47
CA LEU A 204 12.26 -19.92 0.28
C LEU A 204 11.35 -19.62 -0.93
N PHE A 205 10.03 -19.65 -0.76
CA PHE A 205 9.09 -19.28 -1.82
C PHE A 205 9.27 -17.83 -2.27
N ASN A 206 9.47 -16.90 -1.35
CA ASN A 206 9.72 -15.50 -1.67
C ASN A 206 11.01 -15.31 -2.49
N LEU A 207 12.05 -16.05 -2.18
CA LEU A 207 13.30 -16.06 -2.95
C LEU A 207 13.10 -16.67 -4.35
N LEU A 208 12.40 -17.80 -4.45
CA LEU A 208 12.05 -18.42 -5.73
C LEU A 208 11.16 -17.49 -6.59
N CYS A 209 10.25 -16.73 -5.97
CA CYS A 209 9.47 -15.71 -6.65
C CYS A 209 10.27 -14.46 -7.04
N GLY A 210 11.50 -14.33 -6.54
CA GLY A 210 12.36 -13.17 -6.75
C GLY A 210 11.86 -11.88 -6.09
N PHE A 211 11.12 -12.00 -4.99
CA PHE A 211 10.70 -10.85 -4.19
C PHE A 211 11.89 -10.27 -3.41
N PHE A 212 12.83 -11.12 -3.04
CA PHE A 212 14.09 -10.75 -2.40
C PHE A 212 15.26 -11.38 -3.13
N PRO A 213 16.39 -10.69 -3.29
CA PRO A 213 17.63 -11.30 -3.70
C PRO A 213 18.27 -12.06 -2.52
N PRO A 214 18.96 -13.18 -2.74
CA PRO A 214 19.77 -13.80 -1.69
C PRO A 214 20.92 -12.88 -1.26
N GLU A 215 21.38 -13.03 -0.01
CA GLU A 215 22.56 -12.32 0.51
C GLU A 215 23.86 -12.93 -0.04
N SER A 216 23.92 -14.25 -0.11
CA SER A 216 24.96 -15.01 -0.78
C SER A 216 24.38 -16.24 -1.45
N GLY A 217 25.15 -16.86 -2.36
CA GLY A 217 24.65 -17.91 -3.22
C GLY A 217 23.81 -17.37 -4.37
N GLU A 218 23.19 -18.26 -5.13
CA GLU A 218 22.37 -17.86 -6.27
C GLU A 218 21.24 -18.86 -6.57
N ILE A 219 20.24 -18.36 -7.32
CA ILE A 219 19.14 -19.19 -7.82
C ILE A 219 19.25 -19.17 -9.34
N ARG A 220 19.28 -20.35 -9.95
CA ARG A 220 19.39 -20.53 -11.39
C ARG A 220 18.18 -21.26 -11.96
N VAL A 221 17.79 -20.90 -13.18
CA VAL A 221 16.78 -21.60 -13.97
C VAL A 221 17.47 -22.08 -15.23
N ASP A 222 17.56 -23.38 -15.41
CA ASP A 222 18.29 -24.01 -16.52
C ASP A 222 19.72 -23.47 -16.70
N GLY A 223 20.40 -23.21 -15.57
CA GLY A 223 21.74 -22.64 -15.55
C GLY A 223 21.80 -21.11 -15.70
N THR A 224 20.70 -20.44 -15.97
CA THR A 224 20.63 -18.97 -16.04
C THR A 224 20.36 -18.39 -14.66
N PRO A 225 21.25 -17.56 -14.08
CA PRO A 225 21.02 -16.97 -12.77
C PRO A 225 19.85 -15.97 -12.80
N LEU A 226 19.00 -16.01 -11.77
CA LEU A 226 17.94 -15.03 -11.58
C LEU A 226 18.53 -13.67 -11.19
N SER A 227 18.08 -12.65 -11.88
CA SER A 227 18.55 -11.28 -11.70
C SER A 227 17.39 -10.28 -11.90
N PRO A 228 17.56 -9.02 -11.51
CA PRO A 228 16.53 -7.99 -11.78
C PRO A 228 16.15 -7.83 -13.28
N ALA A 229 17.02 -8.28 -14.19
CA ALA A 229 16.77 -8.20 -15.62
C ALA A 229 15.82 -9.27 -16.13
N ASN A 230 15.83 -10.49 -15.56
CA ASN A 230 15.04 -11.64 -16.03
C ASN A 230 13.97 -12.10 -15.04
N ILE A 231 13.83 -11.43 -13.89
CA ILE A 231 12.86 -11.82 -12.86
C ILE A 231 11.40 -11.73 -13.36
N ARG A 232 11.06 -10.75 -14.20
CA ARG A 232 9.71 -10.62 -14.75
C ARG A 232 9.35 -11.76 -15.73
N PRO A 233 10.19 -12.09 -16.74
CA PRO A 233 10.04 -13.31 -17.54
C PRO A 233 9.94 -14.58 -16.68
N TRP A 234 10.69 -14.69 -15.59
CA TRP A 234 10.61 -15.81 -14.66
C TRP A 234 9.25 -15.85 -13.93
N GLN A 235 8.78 -14.73 -13.39
CA GLN A 235 7.49 -14.62 -12.71
C GLN A 235 6.30 -15.02 -13.60
N HIS A 236 6.42 -14.94 -14.91
CA HIS A 236 5.40 -15.47 -15.84
C HIS A 236 5.30 -17.00 -15.79
N ASN A 237 6.37 -17.71 -15.39
CA ASN A 237 6.37 -19.15 -15.21
C ASN A 237 5.83 -19.59 -13.85
N LEU A 238 5.68 -18.69 -12.89
CA LEU A 238 5.28 -19.01 -11.53
C LEU A 238 3.79 -18.76 -11.29
N ALA A 239 3.16 -19.64 -10.52
CA ALA A 239 1.93 -19.32 -9.80
C ALA A 239 2.16 -19.62 -8.32
N TYR A 240 1.81 -18.65 -7.49
CA TYR A 240 1.98 -18.72 -6.04
C TYR A 240 0.62 -18.60 -5.36
N VAL A 241 0.29 -19.62 -4.58
CA VAL A 241 -0.91 -19.65 -3.73
C VAL A 241 -0.43 -19.50 -2.30
N SER A 242 -0.63 -18.32 -1.75
CA SER A 242 -0.27 -17.99 -0.37
C SER A 242 -1.26 -18.57 0.63
N GLN A 243 -0.85 -18.69 1.87
CA GLN A 243 -1.70 -19.08 3.00
C GLN A 243 -2.93 -18.17 3.12
N ASP A 244 -2.72 -16.85 3.04
CA ASP A 244 -3.78 -15.84 2.96
C ASP A 244 -3.94 -15.37 1.52
N VAL A 245 -5.01 -15.80 0.86
CA VAL A 245 -5.29 -15.42 -0.53
C VAL A 245 -5.84 -14.01 -0.59
N PHE A 246 -5.11 -13.11 -1.24
CA PHE A 246 -5.57 -11.74 -1.49
C PHE A 246 -6.66 -11.74 -2.56
N LEU A 247 -7.86 -11.27 -2.18
CA LEU A 247 -9.01 -11.10 -3.07
C LEU A 247 -9.45 -9.62 -3.04
N PRO A 248 -9.16 -8.84 -4.07
CA PRO A 248 -9.72 -7.50 -4.21
C PRO A 248 -11.24 -7.58 -4.45
N ASP A 249 -11.92 -6.46 -4.17
CA ASP A 249 -13.36 -6.33 -4.38
C ASP A 249 -13.70 -6.24 -5.87
N MET A 250 -13.67 -7.39 -6.52
CA MET A 250 -13.91 -7.61 -7.94
C MET A 250 -14.81 -8.83 -8.12
N THR A 251 -15.21 -9.13 -9.36
CA THR A 251 -15.97 -10.36 -9.69
C THR A 251 -15.10 -11.59 -9.48
N LEU A 252 -15.73 -12.75 -9.30
CA LEU A 252 -15.04 -14.05 -9.22
C LEU A 252 -14.21 -14.30 -10.49
N ALA A 253 -14.76 -13.99 -11.67
CA ALA A 253 -14.03 -14.13 -12.94
C ALA A 253 -12.75 -13.30 -12.97
N GLU A 254 -12.80 -12.03 -12.55
CA GLU A 254 -11.64 -11.14 -12.47
C GLU A 254 -10.66 -11.54 -11.38
N ASN A 255 -11.15 -12.12 -10.28
CA ASN A 255 -10.29 -12.67 -9.23
C ASN A 255 -9.54 -13.93 -9.68
N ILE A 256 -10.17 -14.81 -10.48
CA ILE A 256 -9.53 -16.00 -11.05
C ILE A 256 -8.55 -15.60 -12.17
N ALA A 257 -9.00 -14.78 -13.12
CA ALA A 257 -8.17 -14.27 -14.21
C ALA A 257 -7.44 -12.96 -13.80
N PHE A 258 -6.81 -12.97 -12.64
CA PHE A 258 -6.26 -11.79 -12.00
C PHE A 258 -5.29 -11.01 -12.90
N GLY A 259 -5.54 -9.70 -13.03
CA GLY A 259 -4.74 -8.81 -13.88
C GLY A 259 -5.29 -8.67 -15.32
N LEU A 260 -6.35 -9.39 -15.66
CA LEU A 260 -7.04 -9.24 -16.95
C LEU A 260 -8.37 -8.47 -16.77
N ARG A 261 -8.67 -7.62 -17.75
CA ARG A 261 -9.99 -7.00 -17.84
C ARG A 261 -11.04 -8.04 -18.22
N ARG A 262 -12.28 -7.84 -17.81
CA ARG A 262 -13.40 -8.78 -18.05
C ARG A 262 -13.56 -9.16 -19.53
N ASP A 263 -13.35 -8.22 -20.43
CA ASP A 263 -13.43 -8.40 -21.89
C ASP A 263 -12.29 -9.23 -22.50
N ARG A 264 -11.21 -9.48 -21.73
CA ARG A 264 -10.03 -10.28 -22.14
C ARG A 264 -9.93 -11.63 -21.46
N ILE A 265 -10.91 -11.98 -20.63
CA ILE A 265 -10.93 -13.27 -19.94
C ILE A 265 -11.38 -14.33 -20.93
N ASP A 266 -10.56 -15.38 -21.11
CA ASP A 266 -10.91 -16.54 -21.90
C ASP A 266 -11.95 -17.40 -21.15
N PRO A 267 -13.17 -17.56 -21.70
CA PRO A 267 -14.24 -18.28 -21.01
C PRO A 267 -13.95 -19.78 -20.83
N GLN A 268 -13.32 -20.43 -21.79
CA GLN A 268 -13.01 -21.85 -21.73
C GLN A 268 -11.96 -22.14 -20.66
N ARG A 269 -10.94 -21.32 -20.63
CA ARG A 269 -9.86 -21.37 -19.64
C ARG A 269 -10.37 -21.07 -18.23
N LEU A 270 -11.28 -20.10 -18.11
CA LEU A 270 -11.96 -19.80 -16.85
C LEU A 270 -12.74 -20.99 -16.33
N GLU A 271 -13.54 -21.63 -17.20
CA GLU A 271 -14.34 -22.78 -16.85
C GLU A 271 -13.48 -23.99 -16.43
N GLN A 272 -12.38 -24.24 -17.13
CA GLN A 272 -11.42 -25.28 -16.77
C GLN A 272 -10.82 -25.04 -15.39
N ALA A 273 -10.37 -23.81 -15.11
CA ALA A 273 -9.81 -23.45 -13.81
C ALA A 273 -10.84 -23.56 -12.67
N ILE A 274 -12.09 -23.20 -12.92
CA ILE A 274 -13.21 -23.34 -11.97
C ILE A 274 -13.46 -24.80 -11.63
N ARG A 275 -13.52 -25.67 -12.64
CA ARG A 275 -13.73 -27.11 -12.42
C ARG A 275 -12.57 -27.72 -11.65
N ALA A 276 -11.35 -27.46 -12.08
CA ALA A 276 -10.15 -28.01 -11.47
C ALA A 276 -9.92 -27.54 -10.02
N ALA A 277 -10.47 -26.37 -9.63
CA ALA A 277 -10.45 -25.89 -8.26
C ALA A 277 -11.71 -26.24 -7.45
N SER A 278 -12.57 -27.15 -7.94
CA SER A 278 -13.83 -27.57 -7.30
C SER A 278 -14.73 -26.39 -6.91
N LEU A 279 -14.83 -25.35 -7.79
CA LEU A 279 -15.64 -24.15 -7.56
C LEU A 279 -17.01 -24.18 -8.25
N THR A 280 -17.30 -25.22 -9.05
CA THR A 280 -18.51 -25.29 -9.89
C THR A 280 -19.80 -25.16 -9.06
N GLU A 281 -19.91 -25.89 -7.96
CA GLU A 281 -21.09 -25.86 -7.08
C GLU A 281 -21.25 -24.49 -6.41
N LEU A 282 -20.15 -23.90 -5.94
CA LEU A 282 -20.17 -22.56 -5.37
C LEU A 282 -20.72 -21.55 -6.36
N ILE A 283 -20.16 -21.53 -7.57
CA ILE A 283 -20.53 -20.56 -8.61
C ILE A 283 -21.98 -20.76 -9.05
N ALA A 284 -22.46 -22.01 -9.17
CA ALA A 284 -23.85 -22.31 -9.48
C ALA A 284 -24.85 -21.86 -8.39
N SER A 285 -24.41 -21.78 -7.15
CA SER A 285 -25.24 -21.30 -6.02
C SER A 285 -25.34 -19.77 -5.95
N LEU A 286 -24.52 -19.04 -6.68
CA LEU A 286 -24.48 -17.58 -6.62
C LEU A 286 -25.41 -16.96 -7.67
N PRO A 287 -26.18 -15.89 -7.31
CA PRO A 287 -27.17 -15.28 -8.22
C PRO A 287 -26.59 -14.75 -9.53
N GLN A 288 -25.37 -14.31 -9.51
CA GLN A 288 -24.66 -13.75 -10.68
C GLN A 288 -23.54 -14.67 -11.19
N GLY A 289 -23.46 -15.92 -10.68
CA GLY A 289 -22.43 -16.87 -11.07
C GLY A 289 -21.02 -16.31 -10.94
N VAL A 290 -20.24 -16.40 -12.00
CA VAL A 290 -18.85 -15.88 -12.05
C VAL A 290 -18.73 -14.35 -11.97
N ASP A 291 -19.81 -13.63 -12.23
CA ASP A 291 -19.84 -12.16 -12.16
C ASP A 291 -20.22 -11.65 -10.74
N THR A 292 -20.37 -12.55 -9.77
CA THR A 292 -20.59 -12.19 -8.37
C THR A 292 -19.37 -11.49 -7.79
N VAL A 293 -19.58 -10.33 -7.16
CA VAL A 293 -18.53 -9.56 -6.50
C VAL A 293 -18.19 -10.16 -5.14
N THR A 294 -16.90 -10.36 -4.88
CA THR A 294 -16.40 -11.07 -3.68
C THR A 294 -16.49 -10.27 -2.38
N GLY A 295 -16.62 -8.94 -2.48
CA GLY A 295 -16.50 -8.02 -1.35
C GLY A 295 -15.05 -7.78 -0.92
N GLU A 296 -14.85 -6.77 -0.07
CA GLU A 296 -13.53 -6.40 0.42
C GLU A 296 -12.84 -7.59 1.13
N GLY A 297 -11.64 -7.96 0.67
CA GLY A 297 -10.90 -9.11 1.18
C GLY A 297 -11.61 -10.46 1.03
N GLY A 298 -12.64 -10.54 0.17
CA GLY A 298 -13.44 -11.76 0.01
C GLY A 298 -14.31 -12.08 1.24
N CYS A 299 -14.80 -11.06 1.95
CA CYS A 299 -15.58 -11.21 3.19
C CYS A 299 -16.86 -12.04 3.04
N ARG A 300 -17.36 -12.19 1.82
CA ARG A 300 -18.54 -13.01 1.49
C ARG A 300 -18.24 -14.49 1.30
N LEU A 301 -16.96 -14.88 1.43
CA LEU A 301 -16.46 -16.22 1.13
C LEU A 301 -15.87 -16.88 2.39
N SER A 302 -16.04 -18.19 2.52
CA SER A 302 -15.33 -18.95 3.56
C SER A 302 -13.82 -19.02 3.30
N GLY A 303 -13.02 -19.40 4.29
CA GLY A 303 -11.57 -19.59 4.15
C GLY A 303 -11.21 -20.57 3.03
N GLY A 304 -11.86 -21.74 3.00
CA GLY A 304 -11.66 -22.74 1.96
C GLY A 304 -12.09 -22.25 0.57
N GLN A 305 -13.17 -21.45 0.47
CA GLN A 305 -13.58 -20.86 -0.81
C GLN A 305 -12.55 -19.86 -1.32
N ARG A 306 -11.98 -19.01 -0.45
CA ARG A 306 -10.89 -18.10 -0.82
C ARG A 306 -9.66 -18.86 -1.31
N GLN A 307 -9.26 -19.92 -0.62
CA GLN A 307 -8.14 -20.76 -1.06
C GLN A 307 -8.39 -21.39 -2.43
N ARG A 308 -9.58 -21.97 -2.66
CA ARG A 308 -9.94 -22.53 -3.97
C ARG A 308 -9.91 -21.50 -5.10
N ILE A 309 -10.29 -20.24 -4.84
CA ILE A 309 -10.15 -19.15 -5.82
C ILE A 309 -8.66 -18.85 -6.09
N GLY A 310 -7.80 -18.87 -5.07
CA GLY A 310 -6.36 -18.74 -5.23
C GLY A 310 -5.77 -19.85 -6.11
N ILE A 311 -6.22 -21.08 -5.91
CA ILE A 311 -5.83 -22.23 -6.73
C ILE A 311 -6.37 -22.08 -8.16
N ALA A 312 -7.64 -21.70 -8.36
CA ALA A 312 -8.20 -21.43 -9.69
C ALA A 312 -7.38 -20.36 -10.43
N ARG A 313 -6.94 -19.31 -9.73
CA ARG A 313 -6.06 -18.28 -10.27
C ARG A 313 -4.73 -18.85 -10.77
N ALA A 314 -4.12 -19.73 -9.98
CA ALA A 314 -2.87 -20.39 -10.34
C ALA A 314 -3.05 -21.26 -11.60
N LEU A 315 -4.14 -22.02 -11.68
CA LEU A 315 -4.49 -22.88 -12.80
C LEU A 315 -4.84 -22.06 -14.06
N TYR A 316 -5.60 -20.98 -13.91
CA TYR A 316 -5.91 -20.08 -15.02
C TYR A 316 -4.64 -19.48 -15.63
N LYS A 317 -3.63 -19.18 -14.84
CA LYS A 317 -2.35 -18.65 -15.31
C LYS A 317 -1.56 -19.64 -16.18
N GLN A 318 -1.80 -20.96 -16.07
CA GLN A 318 -1.04 -22.02 -16.75
C GLN A 318 0.47 -21.85 -16.55
N ALA A 319 0.86 -21.69 -15.30
CA ALA A 319 2.25 -21.53 -14.92
C ALA A 319 2.98 -22.87 -14.97
N SER A 320 4.27 -22.85 -15.32
CA SER A 320 5.12 -24.05 -15.37
C SER A 320 5.57 -24.49 -13.98
N VAL A 321 5.51 -23.60 -13.00
CA VAL A 321 5.88 -23.86 -11.60
C VAL A 321 4.78 -23.38 -10.67
N LEU A 322 4.27 -24.29 -9.84
CA LEU A 322 3.24 -24.01 -8.85
C LEU A 322 3.84 -24.05 -7.45
N LEU A 323 3.68 -22.99 -6.70
CA LEU A 323 4.13 -22.86 -5.32
C LEU A 323 2.90 -22.77 -4.42
N PHE A 324 2.75 -23.75 -3.51
CA PHE A 324 1.63 -23.80 -2.56
C PHE A 324 2.16 -23.60 -1.14
N ASP A 325 1.84 -22.47 -0.52
CA ASP A 325 2.23 -22.16 0.86
C ASP A 325 1.07 -22.42 1.81
N GLU A 326 1.00 -23.60 2.38
CA GLU A 326 -0.11 -24.06 3.24
C GLU A 326 -1.49 -23.89 2.61
N ALA A 327 -1.57 -23.90 1.28
CA ALA A 327 -2.76 -23.56 0.52
C ALA A 327 -3.90 -24.59 0.63
N THR A 328 -3.68 -25.73 1.29
CA THR A 328 -4.71 -26.75 1.54
C THR A 328 -5.15 -26.83 2.98
N SER A 329 -4.56 -26.03 3.89
CA SER A 329 -4.79 -26.10 5.33
C SER A 329 -6.23 -25.79 5.77
N SER A 330 -7.00 -25.04 4.97
CA SER A 330 -8.41 -24.71 5.22
C SER A 330 -9.38 -25.54 4.37
N LEU A 331 -8.89 -26.55 3.67
CA LEU A 331 -9.70 -27.43 2.83
C LEU A 331 -10.06 -28.71 3.60
N ASP A 332 -11.23 -29.26 3.28
CA ASP A 332 -11.57 -30.61 3.71
C ASP A 332 -10.80 -31.66 2.89
N SER A 333 -10.59 -32.84 3.46
CA SER A 333 -9.75 -33.90 2.86
C SER A 333 -10.26 -34.43 1.52
N ARG A 334 -11.54 -34.21 1.18
CA ARG A 334 -12.09 -34.57 -0.12
C ARG A 334 -11.69 -33.54 -1.17
N THR A 335 -11.95 -32.28 -0.88
CA THR A 335 -11.61 -31.16 -1.76
C THR A 335 -10.08 -31.08 -1.99
N GLU A 336 -9.28 -31.33 -0.95
CA GLU A 336 -7.82 -31.40 -1.08
C GLU A 336 -7.39 -32.45 -2.10
N ARG A 337 -7.95 -33.68 -2.03
CA ARG A 337 -7.65 -34.76 -3.00
C ARG A 337 -8.06 -34.39 -4.42
N GLU A 338 -9.28 -33.87 -4.61
CA GLU A 338 -9.77 -33.43 -5.93
C GLU A 338 -8.85 -32.39 -6.56
N ILE A 339 -8.33 -31.45 -5.78
CA ILE A 339 -7.40 -30.42 -6.25
C ILE A 339 -6.03 -31.01 -6.57
N VAL A 340 -5.52 -31.92 -5.74
CA VAL A 340 -4.25 -32.58 -6.01
C VAL A 340 -4.34 -33.38 -7.30
N GLU A 341 -5.40 -34.16 -7.52
CA GLU A 341 -5.65 -34.91 -8.75
C GLU A 341 -5.73 -33.95 -9.96
N ALA A 342 -6.44 -32.82 -9.86
CA ALA A 342 -6.52 -31.84 -10.94
C ALA A 342 -5.17 -31.20 -11.27
N VAL A 343 -4.34 -30.93 -10.28
CA VAL A 343 -2.95 -30.43 -10.46
C VAL A 343 -2.09 -31.53 -11.12
N GLU A 344 -2.30 -32.77 -10.76
CA GLU A 344 -1.64 -33.95 -11.33
C GLU A 344 -1.92 -34.09 -12.82
N GLU A 345 -3.20 -34.08 -13.20
CA GLU A 345 -3.61 -34.14 -14.60
C GLU A 345 -3.03 -32.99 -15.45
N LEU A 346 -2.92 -31.79 -14.87
CA LEU A 346 -2.32 -30.66 -15.56
C LEU A 346 -0.82 -30.78 -15.74
N SER A 347 -0.13 -31.42 -14.75
CA SER A 347 1.33 -31.60 -14.81
C SER A 347 1.75 -32.66 -15.83
N GLU A 348 0.85 -33.64 -16.14
CA GLU A 348 1.09 -34.65 -17.18
C GLU A 348 0.89 -34.13 -18.61
N ARG A 349 0.22 -32.99 -18.76
CA ARG A 349 -0.05 -32.36 -20.08
C ARG A 349 0.99 -31.31 -20.47
N HIS A 350 1.91 -30.95 -19.59
CA HIS A 350 2.95 -29.94 -19.78
C HIS A 350 4.34 -30.45 -19.42
#